data_7e6a0c5549417cb989ae7377d4cb5f88
#
_entry.id   7e6a0c5549417cb989ae7377d4cb5f88
#
_cell.length_a   1.000
_cell.length_b   1.000
_cell.length_c   1.000
_cell.angle_alpha   90.00
_cell.angle_beta   90.00
_cell.angle_gamma   90.00
#
_symmetry.space_group_name_H-M   'P 1'
#
loop_
_entity.id
_entity.type
_entity.pdbx_description
1 polymer ?
#
loop_
_entity_poly.entity_id
_entity_poly.type
_entity_poly.pdbx_seq_one_letter_code
_entity_poly.pdbx_strand_id
1 'polypeptide(L)'
;MRARKTCAWAVVIMTAALIIAFHWQMGNTTWDVTGVFYTAVAATLVWMLGSSARRRSFAHQPVADGRVVVVVPAYNERPDLLHACVRSLVSQSKPPESIIVVDDGSDTPVEHLDLAGVAWMRQDNTGKRGAQLAGLAHVGAAEWADFVVTVDSDSVVAPDGIEQLLRAMSDPTVQAATSASCLVLNRTASIWTRVQDLEINLSNMVMRRARSSIGAVVPTSGAFSIYRAGILWDNSEDYLTEGTFGDDRRLSHYSLQRGQVVAVDEAVVRFEMPPTYRGTFRQRTRWFKGYMRYLPWELRNFTGWPLALRCWNLALVALYPLIVGYVLVAVPLLGGQVYWQMIAYWLVLLYMQTSLYLERPEMPFRSRLLWWLLLTPLLLAYQMMLLRPAMYYAATQTRRMGWATRGAMGGTADSTHCRQAVPLPR
;
A
#
# COMPACT_ATOMS: atom_id res chain seq x y z
N MET A 1 -2.84 -6.96 -25.62
CA MET A 1 -2.85 -5.79 -24.72
C MET A 1 -3.96 -4.78 -25.06
N ARG A 2 -4.15 -4.34 -26.31
CA ARG A 2 -5.21 -3.37 -26.72
C ARG A 2 -6.64 -3.81 -26.33
N ALA A 3 -7.06 -5.03 -26.67
CA ALA A 3 -8.41 -5.54 -26.35
C ALA A 3 -8.75 -5.56 -24.85
N ARG A 4 -7.75 -5.77 -23.97
CA ARG A 4 -7.93 -5.81 -22.52
C ARG A 4 -8.22 -4.42 -21.94
N LYS A 5 -7.50 -3.40 -22.45
CA LYS A 5 -7.76 -1.99 -22.10
C LYS A 5 -9.14 -1.55 -22.57
N THR A 6 -9.55 -1.98 -23.76
CA THR A 6 -10.87 -1.65 -24.33
C THR A 6 -12.00 -2.17 -23.45
N CYS A 7 -11.88 -3.39 -22.88
CA CYS A 7 -12.91 -3.96 -22.02
C CYS A 7 -13.05 -3.21 -20.69
N ALA A 8 -11.92 -2.89 -20.01
CA ALA A 8 -11.94 -2.11 -18.79
C ALA A 8 -12.54 -0.70 -19.01
N TRP A 9 -12.19 -0.06 -20.14
CA TRP A 9 -12.76 1.22 -20.51
C TRP A 9 -14.25 1.15 -20.89
N ALA A 10 -14.68 0.10 -21.55
CA ALA A 10 -16.10 -0.11 -21.83
C ALA A 10 -16.90 -0.22 -20.53
N VAL A 11 -16.40 -0.94 -19.52
CA VAL A 11 -17.01 -1.02 -18.19
C VAL A 11 -17.06 0.37 -17.53
N VAL A 12 -15.95 1.13 -17.55
CA VAL A 12 -15.92 2.48 -17.00
C VAL A 12 -16.93 3.41 -17.67
N ILE A 13 -16.98 3.43 -19.00
CA ILE A 13 -17.91 4.27 -19.77
C ILE A 13 -19.36 3.86 -19.50
N MET A 14 -19.65 2.57 -19.53
CA MET A 14 -21.02 2.06 -19.29
C MET A 14 -21.45 2.36 -17.85
N THR A 15 -20.56 2.20 -16.88
CA THR A 15 -20.85 2.53 -15.47
C THR A 15 -21.02 4.03 -15.26
N ALA A 16 -20.19 4.87 -15.90
CA ALA A 16 -20.36 6.32 -15.86
C ALA A 16 -21.72 6.74 -16.48
N ALA A 17 -22.13 6.13 -17.60
CA ALA A 17 -23.44 6.39 -18.20
C ALA A 17 -24.59 5.99 -17.26
N LEU A 18 -24.49 4.83 -16.60
CA LEU A 18 -25.47 4.39 -15.58
C LEU A 18 -25.54 5.35 -14.39
N ILE A 19 -24.38 5.85 -13.91
CA ILE A 19 -24.32 6.84 -12.83
C ILE A 19 -25.00 8.14 -13.26
N ILE A 20 -24.71 8.64 -14.45
CA ILE A 20 -25.33 9.85 -15.00
C ILE A 20 -26.86 9.65 -15.15
N ALA A 21 -27.31 8.53 -15.72
CA ALA A 21 -28.72 8.20 -15.85
C ALA A 21 -29.42 8.11 -14.50
N PHE A 22 -28.76 7.49 -13.49
CA PHE A 22 -29.29 7.39 -12.13
C PHE A 22 -29.42 8.77 -11.48
N HIS A 23 -28.39 9.62 -11.57
CA HIS A 23 -28.45 10.99 -11.06
C HIS A 23 -29.47 11.85 -11.80
N TRP A 24 -29.63 11.66 -13.11
CA TRP A 24 -30.68 12.33 -13.88
C TRP A 24 -32.08 11.95 -13.39
N GLN A 25 -32.30 10.67 -13.13
CA GLN A 25 -33.58 10.15 -12.63
C GLN A 25 -33.88 10.58 -11.20
N MET A 26 -32.84 10.67 -10.34
CA MET A 26 -32.94 11.09 -8.94
C MET A 26 -32.87 12.61 -8.77
N GLY A 27 -32.19 13.33 -9.66
CA GLY A 27 -31.86 14.75 -9.55
C GLY A 27 -33.03 15.71 -9.62
N ASN A 28 -34.19 15.24 -9.99
CA ASN A 28 -35.42 16.05 -9.88
C ASN A 28 -36.01 16.08 -8.47
N THR A 29 -35.45 15.35 -7.49
CA THR A 29 -36.10 15.21 -6.18
C THR A 29 -35.16 15.39 -4.97
N THR A 30 -33.84 15.33 -5.10
CA THR A 30 -32.96 15.34 -3.91
C THR A 30 -31.58 15.95 -4.16
N TRP A 31 -31.49 17.27 -4.11
CA TRP A 31 -30.26 17.97 -3.76
C TRP A 31 -30.08 17.92 -2.22
N ASP A 32 -30.14 16.73 -1.66
CA ASP A 32 -29.83 16.50 -0.26
C ASP A 32 -28.34 16.18 -0.06
N VAL A 33 -27.92 16.12 1.20
CA VAL A 33 -26.54 15.84 1.58
C VAL A 33 -26.05 14.50 1.00
N THR A 34 -26.95 13.54 0.81
CA THR A 34 -26.63 12.23 0.23
C THR A 34 -26.31 12.33 -1.26
N GLY A 35 -27.07 13.08 -2.03
CA GLY A 35 -26.81 13.32 -3.46
C GLY A 35 -25.45 14.01 -3.68
N VAL A 36 -25.12 15.03 -2.87
CA VAL A 36 -23.82 15.71 -2.92
C VAL A 36 -22.69 14.72 -2.59
N PHE A 37 -22.84 13.91 -1.55
CA PHE A 37 -21.83 12.90 -1.18
C PHE A 37 -21.59 11.88 -2.29
N TYR A 38 -22.64 11.31 -2.89
CA TYR A 38 -22.48 10.33 -3.96
C TYR A 38 -21.88 10.95 -5.23
N THR A 39 -22.25 12.17 -5.57
CA THR A 39 -21.63 12.91 -6.67
C THR A 39 -20.14 13.10 -6.43
N ALA A 40 -19.75 13.48 -5.22
CA ALA A 40 -18.38 13.68 -4.82
C ALA A 40 -17.57 12.35 -4.90
N VAL A 41 -18.15 11.24 -4.44
CA VAL A 41 -17.55 9.92 -4.57
C VAL A 41 -17.40 9.52 -6.03
N ALA A 42 -18.44 9.68 -6.86
CA ALA A 42 -18.38 9.38 -8.28
C ALA A 42 -17.32 10.22 -9.01
N ALA A 43 -17.26 11.53 -8.75
CA ALA A 43 -16.22 12.41 -9.32
C ALA A 43 -14.81 11.98 -8.93
N THR A 44 -14.61 11.59 -7.67
CA THR A 44 -13.33 11.05 -7.19
C THR A 44 -12.94 9.78 -7.95
N LEU A 45 -13.88 8.88 -8.20
CA LEU A 45 -13.64 7.65 -8.94
C LEU A 45 -13.31 7.91 -10.40
N VAL A 46 -14.04 8.81 -11.06
CA VAL A 46 -13.76 9.21 -12.44
C VAL A 46 -12.34 9.80 -12.54
N TRP A 47 -11.97 10.66 -11.58
CA TRP A 47 -10.60 11.19 -11.50
C TRP A 47 -9.56 10.07 -11.29
N MET A 48 -9.79 9.17 -10.34
CA MET A 48 -8.85 8.07 -10.05
C MET A 48 -8.67 7.15 -11.26
N LEU A 49 -9.75 6.75 -11.93
CA LEU A 49 -9.68 5.88 -13.10
C LEU A 49 -9.08 6.60 -14.30
N GLY A 50 -9.45 7.85 -14.54
CA GLY A 50 -8.88 8.68 -15.60
C GLY A 50 -7.38 8.91 -15.41
N SER A 51 -6.95 9.19 -14.18
CA SER A 51 -5.54 9.33 -13.83
C SER A 51 -4.78 8.00 -13.94
N SER A 52 -5.39 6.90 -13.51
CA SER A 52 -4.80 5.55 -13.65
C SER A 52 -4.65 5.14 -15.12
N ALA A 53 -5.53 5.60 -15.99
CA ALA A 53 -5.43 5.34 -17.42
C ALA A 53 -4.33 6.14 -18.11
N ARG A 54 -4.11 7.38 -17.65
CA ARG A 54 -2.98 8.23 -18.06
C ARG A 54 -1.70 7.85 -17.32
N ARG A 55 -1.58 6.59 -16.93
CA ARG A 55 -0.46 6.08 -16.14
C ARG A 55 0.87 6.63 -16.63
N ARG A 56 1.72 7.04 -15.71
CA ARG A 56 3.10 7.37 -15.97
C ARG A 56 3.86 6.05 -16.14
N SER A 57 4.21 5.72 -17.38
CA SER A 57 5.06 4.56 -17.66
C SER A 57 6.52 4.98 -17.66
N PHE A 58 7.34 4.19 -16.98
CA PHE A 58 8.78 4.38 -16.94
C PHE A 58 9.52 3.35 -17.79
N ALA A 59 8.81 2.45 -18.47
CA ALA A 59 9.39 1.32 -19.23
C ALA A 59 10.39 1.74 -20.32
N HIS A 60 10.28 2.96 -20.82
CA HIS A 60 11.16 3.50 -21.88
C HIS A 60 12.23 4.48 -21.32
N GLN A 61 12.22 4.74 -20.03
CA GLN A 61 13.25 5.55 -19.39
C GLN A 61 14.56 4.76 -19.26
N PRO A 62 15.72 5.42 -19.30
CA PRO A 62 16.98 4.76 -18.98
C PRO A 62 16.94 4.20 -17.56
N VAL A 63 17.74 3.20 -17.29
CA VAL A 63 17.99 2.74 -15.92
C VAL A 63 18.88 3.78 -15.24
N ALA A 64 18.49 4.27 -14.07
CA ALA A 64 19.33 5.19 -13.30
C ALA A 64 20.67 4.52 -13.00
N ASP A 65 21.74 5.26 -13.20
CA ASP A 65 23.07 4.85 -12.75
C ASP A 65 23.20 5.14 -11.26
N GLY A 66 23.84 4.20 -10.53
CA GLY A 66 24.02 4.30 -9.10
C GLY A 66 23.99 2.94 -8.41
N ARG A 67 24.62 2.89 -7.25
CA ARG A 67 24.79 1.69 -6.44
C ARG A 67 23.57 1.47 -5.54
N VAL A 68 23.07 0.23 -5.54
CA VAL A 68 21.85 -0.17 -4.84
C VAL A 68 22.18 -1.06 -3.66
N VAL A 69 21.67 -0.73 -2.48
CA VAL A 69 21.62 -1.64 -1.33
C VAL A 69 20.18 -2.08 -1.09
N VAL A 70 19.98 -3.36 -0.81
CA VAL A 70 18.68 -3.90 -0.41
C VAL A 70 18.72 -4.26 1.07
N VAL A 71 17.72 -3.83 1.84
CA VAL A 71 17.56 -4.21 3.24
C VAL A 71 16.26 -4.99 3.46
N VAL A 72 16.39 -6.16 4.10
CA VAL A 72 15.31 -7.11 4.38
C VAL A 72 15.26 -7.35 5.90
N PRO A 73 14.43 -6.63 6.65
CA PRO A 73 14.21 -6.91 8.08
C PRO A 73 13.32 -8.15 8.23
N ALA A 74 13.73 -9.10 9.05
CA ALA A 74 13.03 -10.34 9.35
C ALA A 74 12.79 -10.48 10.86
N TYR A 75 11.57 -10.89 11.24
CA TYR A 75 11.22 -11.20 12.62
C TYR A 75 10.18 -12.31 12.66
N ASN A 76 10.54 -13.46 13.23
CA ASN A 76 9.69 -14.65 13.27
C ASN A 76 9.10 -15.01 11.89
N GLU A 77 9.91 -14.88 10.84
CA GLU A 77 9.47 -15.17 9.48
C GLU A 77 9.57 -16.68 9.20
N ARG A 78 8.69 -17.16 8.35
CA ARG A 78 8.73 -18.50 7.80
C ARG A 78 9.97 -18.67 6.91
N PRO A 79 10.79 -19.72 7.13
CA PRO A 79 12.03 -19.92 6.35
C PRO A 79 11.79 -19.99 4.84
N ASP A 80 10.71 -20.67 4.40
CA ASP A 80 10.37 -20.80 2.98
C ASP A 80 10.09 -19.45 2.30
N LEU A 81 9.41 -18.53 2.98
CA LEU A 81 9.12 -17.19 2.48
C LEU A 81 10.38 -16.31 2.46
N LEU A 82 11.15 -16.30 3.54
CA LEU A 82 12.40 -15.54 3.63
C LEU A 82 13.40 -15.99 2.56
N HIS A 83 13.56 -17.31 2.38
CA HIS A 83 14.45 -17.86 1.36
C HIS A 83 13.97 -17.53 -0.07
N ALA A 84 12.66 -17.56 -0.33
CA ALA A 84 12.09 -17.14 -1.61
C ALA A 84 12.32 -15.65 -1.87
N CYS A 85 12.19 -14.80 -0.83
CA CYS A 85 12.49 -13.37 -0.89
C CYS A 85 13.96 -13.16 -1.30
N VAL A 86 14.89 -13.69 -0.53
CA VAL A 86 16.33 -13.50 -0.75
C VAL A 86 16.77 -14.02 -2.14
N ARG A 87 16.32 -15.20 -2.56
CA ARG A 87 16.60 -15.74 -3.90
C ARG A 87 16.06 -14.84 -5.01
N SER A 88 14.88 -14.24 -4.83
CA SER A 88 14.31 -13.33 -5.82
C SER A 88 15.13 -12.04 -5.97
N LEU A 89 15.81 -11.61 -4.91
CA LEU A 89 16.66 -10.42 -4.90
C LEU A 89 18.03 -10.68 -5.52
N VAL A 90 18.61 -11.87 -5.28
CA VAL A 90 19.88 -12.29 -5.91
C VAL A 90 19.72 -12.49 -7.42
N SER A 91 18.54 -12.94 -7.87
CA SER A 91 18.28 -13.23 -9.29
C SER A 91 17.74 -12.05 -10.10
N GLN A 92 17.97 -10.82 -9.66
CA GLN A 92 17.51 -9.63 -10.38
C GLN A 92 18.32 -9.40 -11.68
N SER A 93 17.66 -8.91 -12.74
CA SER A 93 18.29 -8.50 -14.01
C SER A 93 19.31 -7.39 -13.82
N LYS A 94 19.06 -6.50 -12.87
CA LYS A 94 20.02 -5.51 -12.34
C LYS A 94 20.31 -5.91 -10.89
N PRO A 95 21.36 -6.70 -10.62
CA PRO A 95 21.69 -7.12 -9.27
C PRO A 95 22.05 -5.91 -8.40
N PRO A 96 21.60 -5.87 -7.13
CA PRO A 96 22.08 -4.87 -6.19
C PRO A 96 23.54 -5.16 -5.80
N GLU A 97 24.28 -4.14 -5.39
CA GLU A 97 25.67 -4.29 -4.91
C GLU A 97 25.74 -5.04 -3.58
N SER A 98 24.71 -4.92 -2.75
CA SER A 98 24.62 -5.64 -1.48
C SER A 98 23.16 -5.89 -1.10
N ILE A 99 22.91 -7.07 -0.54
CA ILE A 99 21.64 -7.43 0.13
C ILE A 99 21.98 -7.71 1.58
N ILE A 100 21.31 -7.01 2.51
CA ILE A 100 21.46 -7.27 3.94
C ILE A 100 20.14 -7.78 4.54
N VAL A 101 20.15 -8.97 5.11
CA VAL A 101 19.05 -9.55 5.86
C VAL A 101 19.32 -9.36 7.35
N VAL A 102 18.36 -8.76 8.05
CA VAL A 102 18.48 -8.46 9.48
C VAL A 102 17.46 -9.27 10.26
N ASP A 103 17.92 -10.25 11.04
CA ASP A 103 17.11 -10.93 12.05
C ASP A 103 16.96 -10.03 13.27
N ASP A 104 15.79 -9.42 13.41
CA ASP A 104 15.46 -8.46 14.46
C ASP A 104 14.99 -9.17 15.75
N GLY A 105 15.77 -10.13 16.22
CA GLY A 105 15.55 -10.85 17.48
C GLY A 105 14.43 -11.90 17.38
N SER A 106 14.38 -12.68 16.30
CA SER A 106 13.45 -13.80 16.19
C SER A 106 13.62 -14.81 17.33
N ASP A 107 12.53 -15.45 17.76
CA ASP A 107 12.55 -16.49 18.82
C ASP A 107 13.48 -17.64 18.43
N THR A 108 13.44 -18.06 17.18
CA THR A 108 14.42 -18.96 16.55
C THR A 108 15.21 -18.16 15.53
N PRO A 109 16.58 -18.16 15.59
CA PRO A 109 17.39 -17.49 14.60
C PRO A 109 17.02 -17.90 13.18
N VAL A 110 16.99 -16.92 12.25
CA VAL A 110 16.70 -17.22 10.85
C VAL A 110 17.81 -18.07 10.24
N GLU A 111 17.45 -18.99 9.37
CA GLU A 111 18.40 -19.82 8.62
C GLU A 111 19.04 -18.98 7.51
N HIS A 112 20.36 -18.96 7.48
CA HIS A 112 21.12 -18.23 6.48
C HIS A 112 21.28 -19.05 5.21
N LEU A 113 21.13 -18.38 4.06
CA LEU A 113 21.52 -18.95 2.76
C LEU A 113 22.94 -18.47 2.43
N ASP A 114 23.80 -19.41 2.06
CA ASP A 114 25.13 -19.07 1.52
C ASP A 114 25.01 -18.65 0.06
N LEU A 115 24.83 -17.34 -0.14
CA LEU A 115 24.64 -16.72 -1.45
C LEU A 115 25.55 -15.50 -1.58
N ALA A 116 26.25 -15.41 -2.71
CA ALA A 116 27.13 -14.28 -2.98
C ALA A 116 26.35 -12.94 -2.97
N GLY A 117 26.91 -11.91 -2.36
CA GLY A 117 26.31 -10.59 -2.25
C GLY A 117 25.21 -10.46 -1.18
N VAL A 118 24.99 -11.50 -0.36
CA VAL A 118 24.04 -11.48 0.75
C VAL A 118 24.78 -11.47 2.08
N ALA A 119 24.59 -10.42 2.86
CA ALA A 119 25.04 -10.33 4.24
C ALA A 119 23.88 -10.67 5.19
N TRP A 120 24.20 -11.27 6.32
CA TRP A 120 23.26 -11.62 7.38
C TRP A 120 23.73 -11.03 8.71
N MET A 121 22.82 -10.43 9.43
CA MET A 121 23.09 -10.01 10.80
C MET A 121 21.91 -10.34 11.70
N ARG A 122 22.18 -10.50 13.00
CA ARG A 122 21.17 -10.63 14.03
C ARG A 122 21.39 -9.56 15.11
N GLN A 123 20.30 -9.02 15.61
CA GLN A 123 20.29 -8.05 16.70
C GLN A 123 19.17 -8.34 17.67
N ASP A 124 19.16 -7.67 18.83
CA ASP A 124 18.00 -7.61 19.69
C ASP A 124 16.86 -6.84 19.00
N ASN A 125 15.60 -7.19 19.32
CA ASN A 125 14.45 -6.60 18.65
C ASN A 125 14.35 -5.08 18.89
N THR A 126 14.61 -4.31 17.88
CA THR A 126 14.48 -2.85 17.86
C THR A 126 13.31 -2.37 16.99
N GLY A 127 12.60 -3.31 16.39
CA GLY A 127 11.54 -3.08 15.42
C GLY A 127 12.06 -2.79 14.01
N LYS A 128 11.17 -2.89 13.03
CA LYS A 128 11.52 -2.85 11.60
C LYS A 128 12.43 -1.68 11.20
N ARG A 129 12.21 -0.48 11.74
CA ARG A 129 13.00 0.71 11.40
C ARG A 129 14.43 0.61 11.95
N GLY A 130 14.56 0.15 13.21
CA GLY A 130 15.87 -0.11 13.81
C GLY A 130 16.64 -1.15 13.02
N ALA A 131 15.99 -2.27 12.67
CA ALA A 131 16.59 -3.31 11.83
C ALA A 131 17.03 -2.79 10.46
N GLN A 132 16.22 -1.96 9.81
CA GLN A 132 16.60 -1.37 8.52
C GLN A 132 17.87 -0.51 8.63
N LEU A 133 17.93 0.42 9.60
CA LEU A 133 19.10 1.28 9.75
C LEU A 133 20.33 0.53 10.22
N ALA A 134 20.19 -0.42 11.17
CA ALA A 134 21.29 -1.25 11.64
C ALA A 134 21.89 -2.10 10.52
N GLY A 135 21.04 -2.72 9.68
CA GLY A 135 21.52 -3.49 8.53
C GLY A 135 22.25 -2.62 7.52
N LEU A 136 21.73 -1.45 7.20
CA LEU A 136 22.38 -0.50 6.30
C LEU A 136 23.73 0.01 6.85
N ALA A 137 23.80 0.25 8.16
CA ALA A 137 25.04 0.63 8.82
C ALA A 137 26.06 -0.52 8.83
N HIS A 138 25.60 -1.77 9.03
CA HIS A 138 26.46 -2.97 9.03
C HIS A 138 27.24 -3.15 7.71
N VAL A 139 26.63 -2.84 6.59
CA VAL A 139 27.27 -2.92 5.27
C VAL A 139 27.90 -1.59 4.82
N GLY A 140 27.99 -0.60 5.69
CA GLY A 140 28.57 0.72 5.40
C GLY A 140 27.85 1.49 4.29
N ALA A 141 26.55 1.25 4.10
CA ALA A 141 25.79 1.74 2.95
C ALA A 141 25.79 3.28 2.84
N ALA A 142 25.96 4.01 3.93
CA ALA A 142 26.01 5.46 3.94
C ALA A 142 27.20 6.04 3.13
N GLU A 143 28.26 5.27 2.98
CA GLU A 143 29.49 5.71 2.31
C GLU A 143 29.43 5.49 0.79
N TRP A 144 28.57 4.58 0.31
CA TRP A 144 28.63 4.15 -1.06
C TRP A 144 27.28 4.03 -1.78
N ALA A 145 26.15 3.83 -1.08
CA ALA A 145 24.88 3.57 -1.72
C ALA A 145 24.21 4.86 -2.21
N ASP A 146 23.81 4.88 -3.48
CA ASP A 146 23.02 5.95 -4.08
C ASP A 146 21.52 5.72 -3.88
N PHE A 147 21.13 4.44 -3.83
CA PHE A 147 19.74 4.01 -3.66
C PHE A 147 19.60 2.94 -2.58
N VAL A 148 18.56 3.05 -1.77
CA VAL A 148 18.15 2.05 -0.79
C VAL A 148 16.84 1.42 -1.23
N VAL A 149 16.81 0.10 -1.34
CA VAL A 149 15.62 -0.69 -1.58
C VAL A 149 15.17 -1.36 -0.28
N THR A 150 13.93 -1.15 0.11
CA THR A 150 13.32 -1.83 1.26
C THR A 150 12.38 -2.93 0.78
N VAL A 151 12.51 -4.12 1.34
CA VAL A 151 11.71 -5.29 0.99
C VAL A 151 11.22 -5.99 2.25
N ASP A 152 9.93 -6.33 2.34
CA ASP A 152 9.41 -7.17 3.41
C ASP A 152 9.91 -8.62 3.24
N SER A 153 10.22 -9.31 4.35
CA SER A 153 10.81 -10.65 4.37
C SER A 153 9.94 -11.75 3.75
N ASP A 154 8.63 -11.50 3.56
CA ASP A 154 7.66 -12.39 2.92
C ASP A 154 7.38 -12.04 1.45
N SER A 155 8.16 -11.13 0.87
CA SER A 155 7.93 -10.58 -0.46
C SER A 155 8.84 -11.19 -1.52
N VAL A 156 8.27 -11.62 -2.63
CA VAL A 156 9.00 -12.16 -3.80
C VAL A 156 8.92 -11.15 -4.94
N VAL A 157 10.06 -10.61 -5.31
CA VAL A 157 10.21 -9.59 -6.36
C VAL A 157 10.35 -10.26 -7.73
N ALA A 158 9.73 -9.70 -8.77
CA ALA A 158 9.93 -10.17 -10.14
C ALA A 158 11.38 -9.98 -10.60
N PRO A 159 11.87 -10.79 -11.56
CA PRO A 159 13.29 -10.80 -11.95
C PRO A 159 13.86 -9.46 -12.44
N ASP A 160 13.01 -8.56 -12.91
CA ASP A 160 13.38 -7.22 -13.39
C ASP A 160 12.92 -6.08 -12.45
N GLY A 161 12.42 -6.44 -11.26
CA GLY A 161 11.77 -5.48 -10.36
C GLY A 161 12.64 -4.30 -9.97
N ILE A 162 13.89 -4.53 -9.57
CA ILE A 162 14.85 -3.46 -9.20
C ILE A 162 15.14 -2.56 -10.41
N GLU A 163 15.35 -3.15 -11.58
CA GLU A 163 15.58 -2.41 -12.82
C GLU A 163 14.40 -1.48 -13.14
N GLN A 164 13.16 -1.98 -12.99
CA GLN A 164 11.96 -1.17 -13.25
C GLN A 164 11.81 0.00 -12.26
N LEU A 165 12.17 -0.19 -10.99
CA LEU A 165 12.21 0.93 -10.03
C LEU A 165 13.31 1.93 -10.38
N LEU A 166 14.50 1.47 -10.78
CA LEU A 166 15.60 2.34 -11.20
C LEU A 166 15.25 3.17 -12.44
N ARG A 167 14.45 2.65 -13.38
CA ARG A 167 13.94 3.43 -14.50
C ARG A 167 13.13 4.65 -14.04
N ALA A 168 12.33 4.52 -12.98
CA ALA A 168 11.63 5.67 -12.41
C ALA A 168 12.57 6.65 -11.70
N MET A 169 13.65 6.15 -11.12
CA MET A 169 14.66 6.98 -10.42
C MET A 169 15.59 7.73 -11.35
N SER A 170 15.55 7.49 -12.68
CA SER A 170 16.30 8.26 -13.67
C SER A 170 15.83 9.72 -13.76
N ASP A 171 14.57 9.99 -13.39
CA ASP A 171 14.08 11.35 -13.24
C ASP A 171 14.60 11.93 -11.90
N PRO A 172 15.42 13.01 -11.91
CA PRO A 172 15.99 13.58 -10.69
C PRO A 172 14.94 14.15 -9.73
N THR A 173 13.75 14.46 -10.21
CA THR A 173 12.65 14.94 -9.36
C THR A 173 11.98 13.83 -8.56
N VAL A 174 12.17 12.55 -8.96
CA VAL A 174 11.65 11.39 -8.24
C VAL A 174 12.58 11.04 -7.07
N GLN A 175 12.05 11.08 -5.87
CA GLN A 175 12.78 10.80 -4.63
C GLN A 175 12.54 9.39 -4.10
N ALA A 176 11.38 8.81 -4.45
CA ALA A 176 11.07 7.41 -4.17
C ALA A 176 10.15 6.82 -5.23
N ALA A 177 10.32 5.52 -5.47
CA ALA A 177 9.43 4.75 -6.33
C ALA A 177 9.01 3.44 -5.65
N THR A 178 7.81 2.97 -5.94
CA THR A 178 7.25 1.76 -5.32
C THR A 178 6.51 0.91 -6.35
N SER A 179 6.32 -0.36 -6.04
CA SER A 179 5.46 -1.24 -6.84
C SER A 179 4.01 -0.76 -6.87
N ALA A 180 3.41 -0.69 -8.06
CA ALA A 180 1.97 -0.62 -8.24
C ALA A 180 1.35 -2.02 -8.47
N SER A 181 2.14 -3.00 -8.90
CA SER A 181 1.71 -4.37 -9.20
C SER A 181 1.99 -5.31 -8.03
N CYS A 182 1.23 -5.14 -6.95
CA CYS A 182 1.26 -6.02 -5.80
C CYS A 182 0.29 -7.19 -6.01
N LEU A 183 0.77 -8.43 -5.93
CA LEU A 183 0.01 -9.65 -6.19
C LEU A 183 -0.01 -10.53 -4.94
N VAL A 184 -1.15 -11.16 -4.67
CA VAL A 184 -1.28 -12.07 -3.51
C VAL A 184 -0.84 -13.47 -3.90
N LEU A 185 0.23 -14.01 -3.26
CA LEU A 185 0.77 -15.34 -3.50
C LEU A 185 -0.26 -16.43 -3.20
N ASN A 186 -0.85 -16.38 -2.04
CA ASN A 186 -1.83 -17.37 -1.57
C ASN A 186 -3.27 -17.06 -1.99
N ARG A 187 -3.47 -16.29 -3.08
CA ARG A 187 -4.82 -15.88 -3.55
C ARG A 187 -5.77 -17.05 -3.81
N THR A 188 -5.25 -18.23 -4.16
CA THR A 188 -6.04 -19.42 -4.48
C THR A 188 -6.37 -20.29 -3.27
N ALA A 189 -5.82 -19.99 -2.10
CA ALA A 189 -6.00 -20.78 -0.89
C ALA A 189 -7.45 -20.75 -0.38
N SER A 190 -8.18 -19.64 -0.55
CA SER A 190 -9.56 -19.48 -0.11
C SER A 190 -10.28 -18.35 -0.86
N ILE A 191 -11.60 -18.29 -0.74
CA ILE A 191 -12.38 -17.14 -1.22
C ILE A 191 -12.00 -15.87 -0.47
N TRP A 192 -11.61 -15.98 0.79
CA TRP A 192 -11.16 -14.86 1.62
C TRP A 192 -9.90 -14.21 1.08
N THR A 193 -8.87 -15.00 0.73
CA THR A 193 -7.63 -14.49 0.13
C THR A 193 -7.84 -13.96 -1.28
N ARG A 194 -8.83 -14.48 -2.04
CA ARG A 194 -9.22 -13.91 -3.35
C ARG A 194 -9.86 -12.52 -3.22
N VAL A 195 -10.72 -12.31 -2.21
CA VAL A 195 -11.30 -10.98 -1.95
C VAL A 195 -10.21 -10.00 -1.56
N GLN A 196 -9.23 -10.42 -0.77
CA GLN A 196 -8.06 -9.59 -0.43
C GLN A 196 -7.20 -9.28 -1.67
N ASP A 197 -7.04 -10.23 -2.59
CA ASP A 197 -6.33 -10.00 -3.86
C ASP A 197 -7.02 -8.93 -4.72
N LEU A 198 -8.35 -8.93 -4.78
CA LEU A 198 -9.12 -7.88 -5.45
C LEU A 198 -8.96 -6.53 -4.74
N GLU A 199 -8.97 -6.51 -3.41
CA GLU A 199 -8.79 -5.28 -2.60
C GLU A 199 -7.37 -4.71 -2.76
N ILE A 200 -6.34 -5.56 -2.75
CA ILE A 200 -4.95 -5.16 -2.99
C ILE A 200 -4.80 -4.60 -4.42
N ASN A 201 -5.44 -5.21 -5.41
CA ASN A 201 -5.46 -4.69 -6.77
C ASN A 201 -6.10 -3.29 -6.83
N LEU A 202 -7.27 -3.10 -6.20
CA LEU A 202 -7.92 -1.78 -6.11
C LEU A 202 -7.00 -0.75 -5.45
N SER A 203 -6.42 -1.09 -4.32
CA SER A 203 -5.55 -0.18 -3.57
C SER A 203 -4.31 0.26 -4.36
N ASN A 204 -3.69 -0.66 -5.08
CA ASN A 204 -2.43 -0.40 -5.79
C ASN A 204 -2.66 0.07 -7.23
N MET A 205 -3.42 -0.68 -8.02
CA MET A 205 -3.59 -0.42 -9.46
C MET A 205 -4.54 0.76 -9.76
N VAL A 206 -5.40 1.14 -8.82
CA VAL A 206 -6.29 2.30 -8.98
C VAL A 206 -5.79 3.46 -8.15
N MET A 207 -5.79 3.31 -6.82
CA MET A 207 -5.54 4.45 -5.93
C MET A 207 -4.08 4.92 -5.96
N ARG A 208 -3.12 3.99 -5.88
CA ARG A 208 -1.69 4.33 -5.88
C ARG A 208 -1.24 4.84 -7.25
N ARG A 209 -1.70 4.21 -8.33
CA ARG A 209 -1.43 4.63 -9.71
C ARG A 209 -2.00 6.04 -9.99
N ALA A 210 -3.23 6.33 -9.53
CA ALA A 210 -3.80 7.67 -9.65
C ALA A 210 -2.96 8.74 -8.95
N ARG A 211 -2.46 8.44 -7.75
CA ARG A 211 -1.55 9.34 -7.02
C ARG A 211 -0.18 9.47 -7.71
N SER A 212 0.30 8.41 -8.34
CA SER A 212 1.54 8.41 -9.11
C SER A 212 1.50 9.41 -10.27
N SER A 213 0.34 9.60 -10.91
CA SER A 213 0.19 10.54 -12.03
C SER A 213 0.49 12.00 -11.64
N ILE A 214 0.38 12.32 -10.36
CA ILE A 214 0.66 13.65 -9.79
C ILE A 214 1.88 13.64 -8.84
N GLY A 215 2.67 12.55 -8.82
CA GLY A 215 3.86 12.42 -7.99
C GLY A 215 3.61 12.39 -6.47
N ALA A 216 2.39 12.04 -6.02
CA ALA A 216 1.94 12.18 -4.63
C ALA A 216 1.56 10.83 -3.99
N VAL A 217 2.34 9.78 -4.21
CA VAL A 217 2.10 8.47 -3.62
C VAL A 217 2.41 8.48 -2.12
N VAL A 218 1.41 8.15 -1.30
CA VAL A 218 1.51 7.92 0.16
C VAL A 218 0.50 6.85 0.56
N PRO A 219 0.94 5.77 1.22
CA PRO A 219 2.31 5.34 1.42
C PRO A 219 2.92 4.66 0.18
N THR A 220 4.23 4.54 0.15
CA THR A 220 4.92 3.52 -0.67
C THR A 220 4.55 2.11 -0.17
N SER A 221 4.99 1.06 -0.81
CA SER A 221 4.75 -0.31 -0.35
C SER A 221 5.88 -0.79 0.54
N GLY A 222 5.59 -1.28 1.74
CA GLY A 222 6.58 -1.98 2.56
C GLY A 222 7.14 -3.22 1.86
N ALA A 223 6.32 -3.84 1.00
CA ALA A 223 6.71 -5.03 0.26
C ALA A 223 7.83 -4.81 -0.76
N PHE A 224 7.89 -3.63 -1.41
CA PHE A 224 8.94 -3.33 -2.38
C PHE A 224 8.95 -1.85 -2.76
N SER A 225 9.99 -1.13 -2.37
CA SER A 225 10.17 0.30 -2.67
C SER A 225 11.64 0.68 -2.74
N ILE A 226 11.96 1.71 -3.53
CA ILE A 226 13.28 2.31 -3.66
C ILE A 226 13.25 3.78 -3.25
N TYR A 227 14.31 4.24 -2.63
CA TYR A 227 14.49 5.61 -2.16
C TYR A 227 15.88 6.10 -2.54
N ARG A 228 16.06 7.40 -2.82
CA ARG A 228 17.40 8.00 -2.82
C ARG A 228 17.98 7.88 -1.42
N ALA A 229 19.22 7.43 -1.31
CA ALA A 229 19.84 7.06 -0.03
C ALA A 229 19.80 8.19 1.01
N GLY A 230 20.00 9.45 0.58
CA GLY A 230 19.88 10.62 1.44
C GLY A 230 18.51 10.79 2.13
N ILE A 231 17.44 10.13 1.64
CA ILE A 231 16.14 10.14 2.33
C ILE A 231 16.24 9.45 3.70
N LEU A 232 17.00 8.36 3.81
CA LEU A 232 17.18 7.64 5.06
C LEU A 232 18.24 8.30 5.93
N TRP A 233 19.37 8.70 5.35
CA TRP A 233 20.50 9.23 6.11
C TRP A 233 20.16 10.54 6.82
N ASP A 234 19.59 11.49 6.08
CA ASP A 234 19.28 12.83 6.61
C ASP A 234 18.10 12.84 7.59
N ASN A 235 17.35 11.75 7.69
CA ASN A 235 16.18 11.63 8.57
C ASN A 235 16.30 10.45 9.55
N SER A 236 17.46 9.86 9.69
CA SER A 236 17.67 8.62 10.47
C SER A 236 17.25 8.75 11.94
N GLU A 237 17.56 9.86 12.60
CA GLU A 237 17.19 10.12 13.98
C GLU A 237 15.67 10.20 14.16
N ASP A 238 14.98 11.02 13.36
CA ASP A 238 13.53 11.15 13.38
C ASP A 238 12.85 9.81 13.00
N TYR A 239 13.43 9.09 12.06
CA TYR A 239 12.93 7.79 11.63
C TYR A 239 12.92 6.75 12.75
N LEU A 240 13.93 6.75 13.63
CA LEU A 240 14.00 5.89 14.81
C LEU A 240 13.03 6.32 15.91
N THR A 241 12.94 7.62 16.19
CA THR A 241 12.16 8.13 17.33
C THR A 241 10.65 8.05 17.13
N GLU A 242 10.17 8.09 15.89
CA GLU A 242 8.74 8.12 15.55
C GLU A 242 7.98 6.80 15.79
N GLY A 243 8.66 5.70 16.11
CA GLY A 243 8.06 4.43 16.48
C GLY A 243 8.13 3.32 15.40
N THR A 244 7.51 2.19 15.67
CA THR A 244 7.81 0.91 15.00
C THR A 244 6.96 0.58 13.76
N PHE A 245 5.82 1.22 13.55
CA PHE A 245 4.94 0.92 12.40
C PHE A 245 4.76 2.12 11.46
N GLY A 246 4.44 1.85 10.19
CA GLY A 246 4.28 2.87 9.14
C GLY A 246 5.63 3.44 8.69
N ASP A 247 6.64 2.60 8.62
CA ASP A 247 7.96 2.87 8.04
C ASP A 247 7.86 3.40 6.62
N ASP A 248 7.14 2.70 5.75
CA ASP A 248 6.84 3.03 4.37
C ASP A 248 6.14 4.40 4.21
N ARG A 249 5.19 4.70 5.10
CA ARG A 249 4.53 6.01 5.12
C ARG A 249 5.49 7.12 5.52
N ARG A 250 6.33 6.89 6.54
CA ARG A 250 7.28 7.91 6.99
C ARG A 250 8.35 8.20 5.94
N LEU A 251 8.88 7.18 5.29
CA LEU A 251 9.80 7.36 4.16
C LEU A 251 9.14 8.09 2.98
N SER A 252 7.86 7.84 2.73
CA SER A 252 7.10 8.62 1.73
C SER A 252 6.99 10.10 2.11
N HIS A 253 6.84 10.42 3.41
CA HIS A 253 6.77 11.80 3.88
C HIS A 253 8.06 12.56 3.61
N TYR A 254 9.20 11.98 3.98
CA TYR A 254 10.51 12.60 3.72
C TYR A 254 10.76 12.78 2.22
N SER A 255 10.39 11.78 1.43
CA SER A 255 10.53 11.83 -0.02
C SER A 255 9.68 12.94 -0.64
N LEU A 256 8.43 13.12 -0.21
CA LEU A 256 7.54 14.18 -0.72
C LEU A 256 7.98 15.59 -0.34
N GLN A 257 8.75 15.76 0.73
CA GLN A 257 9.33 17.05 1.06
C GLN A 257 10.46 17.47 0.10
N ARG A 258 11.04 16.51 -0.64
CA ARG A 258 12.17 16.73 -1.55
C ARG A 258 11.81 16.61 -3.03
N GLY A 259 10.68 15.98 -3.34
CA GLY A 259 10.25 15.79 -4.73
C GLY A 259 9.07 14.83 -4.85
N GLN A 260 9.05 14.12 -5.96
CA GLN A 260 7.93 13.24 -6.30
C GLN A 260 8.11 11.83 -5.69
N VAL A 261 6.98 11.22 -5.34
CA VAL A 261 6.88 9.79 -5.02
C VAL A 261 5.94 9.15 -6.03
N VAL A 262 6.43 8.12 -6.72
CA VAL A 262 5.73 7.51 -7.85
C VAL A 262 5.50 6.01 -7.64
N ALA A 263 4.59 5.43 -8.40
CA ALA A 263 4.34 4.00 -8.45
C ALA A 263 4.60 3.46 -9.86
N VAL A 264 5.24 2.31 -9.93
CA VAL A 264 5.72 1.66 -11.15
C VAL A 264 4.94 0.38 -11.39
N ASP A 265 4.25 0.31 -12.51
CA ASP A 265 3.39 -0.84 -12.86
C ASP A 265 4.21 -2.09 -13.17
N GLU A 266 5.35 -1.88 -13.81
CA GLU A 266 6.25 -2.92 -14.27
C GLU A 266 7.03 -3.57 -13.11
N ALA A 267 7.18 -2.88 -11.98
CA ALA A 267 7.83 -3.41 -10.78
C ALA A 267 6.87 -4.33 -9.99
N VAL A 268 6.86 -5.60 -10.33
CA VAL A 268 5.94 -6.59 -9.74
C VAL A 268 6.52 -7.20 -8.46
N VAL A 269 5.70 -7.26 -7.42
CA VAL A 269 6.00 -7.94 -6.16
C VAL A 269 4.85 -8.85 -5.72
N ARG A 270 5.18 -9.98 -5.12
CA ARG A 270 4.21 -10.97 -4.59
C ARG A 270 4.44 -11.18 -3.11
N PHE A 271 3.37 -11.27 -2.32
CA PHE A 271 3.40 -11.53 -0.88
C PHE A 271 2.16 -12.27 -0.41
N GLU A 272 2.20 -12.85 0.77
CA GLU A 272 1.05 -13.56 1.33
C GLU A 272 0.12 -12.62 2.10
N MET A 273 -1.18 -12.95 2.06
CA MET A 273 -2.20 -12.29 2.87
C MET A 273 -2.71 -13.22 3.97
N PRO A 274 -3.07 -12.67 5.16
CA PRO A 274 -3.59 -13.47 6.24
C PRO A 274 -4.83 -14.28 5.81
N PRO A 275 -4.86 -15.62 6.06
CA PRO A 275 -5.96 -16.46 5.61
C PRO A 275 -7.21 -16.36 6.50
N THR A 276 -7.16 -15.66 7.64
CA THR A 276 -8.23 -15.57 8.61
C THR A 276 -8.73 -14.15 8.83
N TYR A 277 -10.00 -13.99 9.20
CA TYR A 277 -10.60 -12.70 9.57
C TYR A 277 -9.76 -11.98 10.66
N ARG A 278 -9.42 -12.69 11.75
CA ARG A 278 -8.66 -12.12 12.87
C ARG A 278 -7.27 -11.62 12.43
N GLY A 279 -6.58 -12.42 11.64
CA GLY A 279 -5.26 -12.06 11.09
C GLY A 279 -5.36 -10.81 10.23
N THR A 280 -6.33 -10.79 9.31
CA THR A 280 -6.58 -9.64 8.43
C THR A 280 -6.98 -8.40 9.23
N PHE A 281 -7.89 -8.53 10.21
CA PHE A 281 -8.31 -7.40 11.04
C PHE A 281 -7.13 -6.78 11.80
N ARG A 282 -6.24 -7.61 12.39
CA ARG A 282 -5.01 -7.14 13.06
C ARG A 282 -4.08 -6.42 12.08
N GLN A 283 -3.84 -6.99 10.91
CA GLN A 283 -2.99 -6.40 9.87
C GLN A 283 -3.55 -5.04 9.40
N ARG A 284 -4.86 -4.96 9.09
CA ARG A 284 -5.51 -3.71 8.65
C ARG A 284 -5.55 -2.67 9.74
N THR A 285 -5.82 -3.06 10.98
CA THR A 285 -5.74 -2.14 12.13
C THR A 285 -4.35 -1.53 12.25
N ARG A 286 -3.28 -2.32 12.10
CA ARG A 286 -1.90 -1.82 12.13
C ARG A 286 -1.65 -0.81 11.00
N TRP A 287 -2.10 -1.09 9.77
CA TRP A 287 -1.96 -0.16 8.65
C TRP A 287 -2.73 1.15 8.87
N PHE A 288 -3.96 1.06 9.37
CA PHE A 288 -4.75 2.24 9.67
C PHE A 288 -4.25 3.03 10.88
N LYS A 289 -3.58 2.39 11.85
CA LYS A 289 -2.89 3.14 12.93
C LYS A 289 -1.87 4.13 12.36
N GLY A 290 -1.03 3.70 11.42
CA GLY A 290 -0.10 4.59 10.72
C GLY A 290 -0.82 5.73 9.98
N TYR A 291 -1.93 5.42 9.31
CA TYR A 291 -2.76 6.42 8.64
C TYR A 291 -3.28 7.49 9.60
N MET A 292 -3.77 7.10 10.78
CA MET A 292 -4.35 8.04 11.76
C MET A 292 -3.27 8.80 12.55
N ARG A 293 -2.18 8.12 12.92
CA ARG A 293 -1.10 8.70 13.72
C ARG A 293 -0.43 9.87 13.02
N TYR A 294 -0.15 9.73 11.72
CA TYR A 294 0.53 10.76 10.96
C TYR A 294 -0.38 11.88 10.45
N LEU A 295 -1.69 11.80 10.68
CA LEU A 295 -2.64 12.81 10.25
C LEU A 295 -2.26 14.25 10.69
N PRO A 296 -1.92 14.51 11.97
CA PRO A 296 -1.54 15.87 12.37
C PRO A 296 -0.29 16.39 11.68
N TRP A 297 0.69 15.50 11.45
CA TRP A 297 1.92 15.85 10.74
C TRP A 297 1.63 16.13 9.26
N GLU A 298 0.87 15.28 8.59
CA GLU A 298 0.48 15.43 7.19
C GLU A 298 -0.29 16.73 6.94
N LEU A 299 -1.24 17.09 7.81
CA LEU A 299 -2.02 18.34 7.68
C LEU A 299 -1.15 19.59 7.88
N ARG A 300 -0.05 19.51 8.63
CA ARG A 300 0.85 20.63 8.87
C ARG A 300 1.94 20.78 7.79
N ASN A 301 2.37 19.68 7.21
CA ASN A 301 3.59 19.64 6.38
C ASN A 301 3.31 19.38 4.90
N PHE A 302 2.15 18.81 4.54
CA PHE A 302 1.79 18.67 3.15
C PHE A 302 1.30 19.98 2.56
N THR A 303 1.63 20.19 1.28
CA THR A 303 1.14 21.31 0.46
C THR A 303 0.62 20.79 -0.87
N GLY A 304 -0.08 21.60 -1.63
CA GLY A 304 -0.56 21.24 -2.97
C GLY A 304 -1.43 19.96 -3.00
N TRP A 305 -1.19 19.10 -3.97
CA TRP A 305 -1.97 17.89 -4.19
C TRP A 305 -1.92 16.88 -3.03
N PRO A 306 -0.78 16.60 -2.38
CA PRO A 306 -0.74 15.73 -1.20
C PRO A 306 -1.71 16.17 -0.10
N LEU A 307 -1.74 17.47 0.21
CA LEU A 307 -2.65 18.04 1.21
C LEU A 307 -4.11 17.93 0.75
N ALA A 308 -4.40 18.34 -0.47
CA ALA A 308 -5.76 18.30 -1.01
C ALA A 308 -6.35 16.88 -0.97
N LEU A 309 -5.58 15.88 -1.42
CA LEU A 309 -5.97 14.47 -1.35
C LEU A 309 -6.14 13.98 0.09
N ARG A 310 -5.31 14.47 1.00
CA ARG A 310 -5.41 14.11 2.42
C ARG A 310 -6.68 14.64 3.06
N CYS A 311 -6.98 15.93 2.86
CA CYS A 311 -8.22 16.56 3.34
C CYS A 311 -9.45 15.88 2.75
N TRP A 312 -9.42 15.60 1.45
CA TRP A 312 -10.50 14.91 0.76
C TRP A 312 -10.77 13.51 1.33
N ASN A 313 -9.73 12.71 1.48
CA ASN A 313 -9.86 11.38 2.09
C ASN A 313 -10.38 11.44 3.53
N LEU A 314 -9.94 12.43 4.31
CA LEU A 314 -10.41 12.63 5.67
C LEU A 314 -11.90 12.99 5.68
N ALA A 315 -12.34 13.87 4.81
CA ALA A 315 -13.76 14.23 4.66
C ALA A 315 -14.61 13.00 4.32
N LEU A 316 -14.18 12.18 3.35
CA LEU A 316 -14.87 10.93 3.00
C LEU A 316 -14.93 9.94 4.16
N VAL A 317 -13.84 9.80 4.92
CA VAL A 317 -13.79 8.92 6.11
C VAL A 317 -14.74 9.42 7.20
N ALA A 318 -14.81 10.71 7.44
CA ALA A 318 -15.70 11.31 8.45
C ALA A 318 -17.17 11.24 8.06
N LEU A 319 -17.49 11.53 6.80
CA LEU A 319 -18.87 11.54 6.30
C LEU A 319 -19.45 10.12 6.12
N TYR A 320 -18.63 9.14 5.81
CA TYR A 320 -19.11 7.79 5.52
C TYR A 320 -20.00 7.19 6.61
N PRO A 321 -19.62 7.14 7.91
CA PRO A 321 -20.48 6.56 8.95
C PRO A 321 -21.77 7.38 9.16
N LEU A 322 -21.72 8.69 8.95
CA LEU A 322 -22.90 9.55 9.07
C LEU A 322 -23.90 9.24 7.97
N ILE A 323 -23.44 9.09 6.73
CA ILE A 323 -24.30 8.75 5.59
C ILE A 323 -24.85 7.32 5.74
N VAL A 324 -24.02 6.35 6.14
CA VAL A 324 -24.49 4.97 6.37
C VAL A 324 -25.51 4.93 7.50
N GLY A 325 -25.24 5.61 8.61
CA GLY A 325 -26.16 5.69 9.74
C GLY A 325 -27.47 6.39 9.37
N TYR A 326 -27.40 7.49 8.60
CA TYR A 326 -28.58 8.17 8.10
C TYR A 326 -29.43 7.24 7.24
N VAL A 327 -28.86 6.63 6.21
CA VAL A 327 -29.57 5.82 5.22
C VAL A 327 -30.13 4.51 5.82
N LEU A 328 -29.34 3.81 6.64
CA LEU A 328 -29.73 2.47 7.13
C LEU A 328 -30.44 2.49 8.48
N VAL A 329 -30.36 3.59 9.24
CA VAL A 329 -30.93 3.68 10.58
C VAL A 329 -31.92 4.81 10.70
N ALA A 330 -31.51 6.07 10.45
CA ALA A 330 -32.39 7.22 10.68
C ALA A 330 -33.60 7.22 9.73
N VAL A 331 -33.39 6.96 8.44
CA VAL A 331 -34.48 6.94 7.44
C VAL A 331 -35.56 5.90 7.80
N PRO A 332 -35.24 4.62 8.10
CA PRO A 332 -36.23 3.65 8.55
C PRO A 332 -36.94 4.05 9.85
N LEU A 333 -36.21 4.57 10.84
CA LEU A 333 -36.80 4.99 12.13
C LEU A 333 -37.77 6.16 11.98
N LEU A 334 -37.57 7.03 10.97
CA LEU A 334 -38.45 8.13 10.64
C LEU A 334 -39.63 7.73 9.71
N GLY A 335 -39.83 6.42 9.49
CA GLY A 335 -40.91 5.90 8.64
C GLY A 335 -40.58 5.97 7.13
N GLY A 336 -39.35 6.32 6.74
CA GLY A 336 -38.88 6.28 5.37
C GLY A 336 -38.49 4.87 4.93
N GLN A 337 -38.46 4.69 3.60
CA GLN A 337 -37.99 3.42 3.01
C GLN A 337 -36.50 3.48 2.70
N VAL A 338 -35.77 2.38 2.95
CA VAL A 338 -34.41 2.20 2.46
C VAL A 338 -34.46 2.06 0.95
N TYR A 339 -33.87 2.99 0.24
CA TYR A 339 -33.78 2.93 -1.22
C TYR A 339 -32.74 1.88 -1.62
N TRP A 340 -33.18 0.71 -2.05
CA TRP A 340 -32.34 -0.36 -2.59
C TRP A 340 -31.47 0.13 -3.76
N GLN A 341 -31.93 1.14 -4.45
CA GLN A 341 -31.16 1.83 -5.49
C GLN A 341 -29.83 2.38 -4.99
N MET A 342 -29.73 2.79 -3.73
CA MET A 342 -28.46 3.27 -3.15
C MET A 342 -27.45 2.12 -2.98
N ILE A 343 -27.93 0.93 -2.57
CA ILE A 343 -27.08 -0.25 -2.46
C ILE A 343 -26.60 -0.68 -3.84
N ALA A 344 -27.51 -0.69 -4.83
CA ALA A 344 -27.17 -0.97 -6.21
C ALA A 344 -26.15 0.05 -6.76
N TYR A 345 -26.31 1.32 -6.44
CA TYR A 345 -25.37 2.37 -6.81
C TYR A 345 -23.96 2.14 -6.23
N TRP A 346 -23.87 1.80 -4.95
CA TRP A 346 -22.59 1.46 -4.34
C TRP A 346 -21.93 0.26 -5.01
N LEU A 347 -22.71 -0.77 -5.33
CA LEU A 347 -22.20 -1.94 -6.04
C LEU A 347 -21.69 -1.57 -7.44
N VAL A 348 -22.42 -0.72 -8.16
CA VAL A 348 -22.02 -0.21 -9.48
C VAL A 348 -20.70 0.58 -9.38
N LEU A 349 -20.58 1.48 -8.39
CA LEU A 349 -19.34 2.20 -8.14
C LEU A 349 -18.17 1.27 -7.82
N LEU A 350 -18.43 0.19 -7.09
CA LEU A 350 -17.39 -0.77 -6.73
C LEU A 350 -16.94 -1.61 -7.93
N TYR A 351 -17.86 -2.01 -8.81
CA TYR A 351 -17.50 -2.62 -10.09
C TYR A 351 -16.65 -1.71 -10.96
N MET A 352 -16.98 -0.42 -11.01
CA MET A 352 -16.17 0.58 -11.69
C MET A 352 -14.78 0.67 -11.07
N GLN A 353 -14.66 0.79 -9.74
CA GLN A 353 -13.37 0.87 -9.04
C GLN A 353 -12.48 -0.34 -9.29
N THR A 354 -13.06 -1.53 -9.32
CA THR A 354 -12.31 -2.78 -9.46
C THR A 354 -12.09 -3.20 -10.92
N SER A 355 -12.53 -2.41 -11.91
CA SER A 355 -12.45 -2.75 -13.33
C SER A 355 -11.03 -3.03 -13.83
N LEU A 356 -10.00 -2.40 -13.24
CA LEU A 356 -8.60 -2.65 -13.59
C LEU A 356 -8.12 -4.06 -13.21
N TYR A 357 -8.87 -4.80 -12.40
CA TYR A 357 -8.64 -6.22 -12.19
C TYR A 357 -8.70 -7.03 -13.50
N LEU A 358 -9.48 -6.56 -14.47
CA LEU A 358 -9.58 -7.16 -15.82
C LEU A 358 -8.31 -6.98 -16.67
N GLU A 359 -7.41 -6.06 -16.31
CA GLU A 359 -6.14 -5.85 -17.01
C GLU A 359 -5.03 -6.84 -16.59
N ARG A 360 -5.21 -7.60 -15.52
CA ARG A 360 -4.19 -8.51 -14.95
C ARG A 360 -3.70 -9.55 -15.97
N PRO A 361 -2.40 -9.58 -16.29
CA PRO A 361 -1.89 -10.45 -17.34
C PRO A 361 -1.73 -11.92 -16.92
N GLU A 362 -1.59 -12.19 -15.61
CA GLU A 362 -1.26 -13.50 -15.06
C GLU A 362 -2.46 -14.46 -14.98
N MET A 363 -3.64 -14.03 -15.40
CA MET A 363 -4.85 -14.84 -15.42
C MET A 363 -5.50 -14.82 -16.81
N PRO A 364 -6.11 -15.93 -17.27
CA PRO A 364 -6.95 -15.93 -18.47
C PRO A 364 -8.12 -14.96 -18.33
N PHE A 365 -8.52 -14.29 -19.40
CA PHE A 365 -9.59 -13.27 -19.38
C PHE A 365 -10.91 -13.80 -18.79
N ARG A 366 -11.34 -15.01 -19.21
CA ARG A 366 -12.58 -15.63 -18.68
C ARG A 366 -12.54 -15.80 -17.16
N SER A 367 -11.39 -16.23 -16.64
CA SER A 367 -11.20 -16.40 -15.20
C SER A 367 -11.23 -15.05 -14.47
N ARG A 368 -10.60 -14.00 -15.03
CA ARG A 368 -10.64 -12.64 -14.45
C ARG A 368 -12.06 -12.09 -14.42
N LEU A 369 -12.79 -12.22 -15.52
CA LEU A 369 -14.17 -11.75 -15.63
C LEU A 369 -15.06 -12.46 -14.59
N LEU A 370 -14.97 -13.80 -14.50
CA LEU A 370 -15.73 -14.59 -13.53
C LEU A 370 -15.42 -14.16 -12.10
N TRP A 371 -14.14 -14.11 -11.74
CA TRP A 371 -13.75 -13.72 -10.38
C TRP A 371 -14.08 -12.27 -10.07
N TRP A 372 -13.90 -11.36 -11.00
CA TRP A 372 -14.29 -9.96 -10.83
C TRP A 372 -15.79 -9.82 -10.56
N LEU A 373 -16.65 -10.52 -11.32
CA LEU A 373 -18.09 -10.50 -11.11
C LEU A 373 -18.49 -11.07 -9.74
N LEU A 374 -17.88 -12.20 -9.32
CA LEU A 374 -18.22 -12.86 -8.06
C LEU A 374 -17.63 -12.17 -6.84
N LEU A 375 -16.41 -11.67 -6.93
CA LEU A 375 -15.69 -11.10 -5.78
C LEU A 375 -16.09 -9.66 -5.46
N THR A 376 -16.55 -8.88 -6.44
CA THR A 376 -16.90 -7.48 -6.21
C THR A 376 -18.03 -7.30 -5.17
N PRO A 377 -19.14 -8.05 -5.17
CA PRO A 377 -20.12 -7.98 -4.09
C PRO A 377 -19.56 -8.42 -2.73
N LEU A 378 -18.69 -9.44 -2.72
CA LEU A 378 -18.03 -9.89 -1.49
C LEU A 378 -17.04 -8.84 -0.97
N LEU A 379 -16.40 -8.09 -1.87
CA LEU A 379 -15.53 -6.97 -1.48
C LEU A 379 -16.33 -5.85 -0.80
N LEU A 380 -17.57 -5.61 -1.20
CA LEU A 380 -18.44 -4.66 -0.50
C LEU A 380 -18.65 -5.10 0.96
N ALA A 381 -19.02 -6.37 1.17
CA ALA A 381 -19.17 -6.93 2.52
C ALA A 381 -17.85 -6.88 3.31
N TYR A 382 -16.73 -7.20 2.68
CA TYR A 382 -15.39 -7.11 3.27
C TYR A 382 -15.04 -5.67 3.70
N GLN A 383 -15.33 -4.68 2.87
CA GLN A 383 -15.13 -3.27 3.21
C GLN A 383 -15.98 -2.84 4.40
N MET A 384 -17.27 -3.23 4.42
CA MET A 384 -18.22 -2.86 5.47
C MET A 384 -17.92 -3.56 6.81
N MET A 385 -17.64 -4.86 6.78
CA MET A 385 -17.52 -5.69 7.98
C MET A 385 -16.10 -5.80 8.54
N LEU A 386 -15.07 -5.46 7.74
CA LEU A 386 -13.69 -5.56 8.18
C LEU A 386 -12.94 -4.25 8.04
N LEU A 387 -12.83 -3.68 6.84
CA LEU A 387 -11.95 -2.53 6.63
C LEU A 387 -12.40 -1.30 7.40
N ARG A 388 -13.72 -0.98 7.38
CA ARG A 388 -14.25 0.18 8.09
C ARG A 388 -14.17 0.00 9.61
N PRO A 389 -14.60 -1.12 10.21
CA PRO A 389 -14.38 -1.38 11.63
C PRO A 389 -12.92 -1.33 12.05
N ALA A 390 -12.01 -1.93 11.28
CA ALA A 390 -10.58 -1.89 11.57
C ALA A 390 -10.02 -0.46 11.55
N MET A 391 -10.49 0.38 10.60
CA MET A 391 -10.06 1.78 10.48
C MET A 391 -10.53 2.61 11.69
N TYR A 392 -11.81 2.52 12.09
CA TYR A 392 -12.31 3.27 13.23
C TYR A 392 -11.74 2.75 14.54
N TYR A 393 -11.56 1.43 14.67
CA TYR A 393 -10.86 0.84 15.83
C TYR A 393 -9.42 1.34 15.91
N ALA A 394 -8.71 1.43 14.79
CA ALA A 394 -7.35 1.96 14.74
C ALA A 394 -7.26 3.40 15.25
N ALA A 395 -8.27 4.24 14.98
CA ALA A 395 -8.33 5.62 15.47
C ALA A 395 -8.31 5.70 17.00
N THR A 396 -8.92 4.72 17.70
CA THR A 396 -8.90 4.63 19.17
C THR A 396 -7.59 4.07 19.74
N GLN A 397 -6.75 3.46 18.87
CA GLN A 397 -5.54 2.74 19.28
C GLN A 397 -4.23 3.43 18.86
N THR A 398 -4.28 4.68 18.41
CA THR A 398 -3.12 5.42 17.87
C THR A 398 -1.95 5.56 18.83
N ARG A 399 -2.21 5.55 20.14
CA ARG A 399 -1.17 5.68 21.20
C ARG A 399 -0.49 4.35 21.54
N ARG A 400 -1.06 3.19 21.16
CA ARG A 400 -0.51 1.86 21.46
C ARG A 400 0.50 1.45 20.39
N MET A 401 1.77 1.27 20.78
CA MET A 401 2.91 1.10 19.86
C MET A 401 3.30 -0.36 19.55
N GLY A 402 2.69 -1.37 20.16
CA GLY A 402 3.08 -2.77 19.99
C GLY A 402 2.90 -3.31 18.57
N TRP A 403 3.86 -4.11 18.11
CA TRP A 403 3.79 -4.86 16.84
C TRP A 403 2.90 -6.09 17.02
N ALA A 404 1.68 -6.07 16.47
CA ALA A 404 0.62 -7.03 16.81
C ALA A 404 0.48 -8.24 15.87
N THR A 405 1.40 -8.51 14.95
CA THR A 405 1.15 -9.48 13.87
C THR A 405 1.88 -10.81 13.96
N ARG A 406 2.99 -10.93 14.70
CA ARG A 406 3.73 -12.19 14.81
C ARG A 406 4.13 -12.44 16.26
N GLY A 407 3.50 -13.45 16.92
CA GLY A 407 4.01 -14.10 18.13
C GLY A 407 4.02 -13.34 19.44
N ALA A 408 3.79 -12.06 19.51
CA ALA A 408 3.82 -11.31 20.76
C ALA A 408 2.50 -11.42 21.54
N MET A 409 2.24 -12.55 22.14
CA MET A 409 1.52 -12.61 23.41
C MET A 409 2.57 -12.35 24.52
N GLY A 410 2.56 -11.15 25.07
CA GLY A 410 3.28 -10.83 26.31
C GLY A 410 4.62 -10.15 26.09
N GLY A 411 4.58 -8.88 25.85
CA GLY A 411 5.69 -7.95 25.99
C GLY A 411 5.20 -6.56 25.66
N THR A 412 4.89 -5.78 26.66
CA THR A 412 4.87 -4.32 26.55
C THR A 412 6.30 -3.91 26.26
N ALA A 413 6.66 -3.75 24.98
CA ALA A 413 7.90 -3.08 24.63
C ALA A 413 7.79 -1.66 25.18
N ASP A 414 8.42 -1.45 26.32
CA ASP A 414 8.54 -0.15 26.96
C ASP A 414 9.36 0.73 26.01
N SER A 415 8.84 1.90 25.71
CA SER A 415 9.44 2.89 24.81
C SER A 415 10.80 3.40 25.27
N THR A 416 11.29 2.93 26.42
CA THR A 416 12.59 3.27 27.00
C THR A 416 13.79 2.56 26.35
N HIS A 417 13.60 1.41 25.66
CA HIS A 417 14.72 0.69 25.04
C HIS A 417 15.08 1.17 23.61
N CYS A 418 14.26 1.97 22.98
CA CYS A 418 14.60 2.58 21.66
C CYS A 418 15.68 3.68 21.72
N ARG A 419 16.22 4.01 22.90
CA ARG A 419 17.19 5.10 23.11
C ARG A 419 18.67 4.67 23.14
N GLN A 420 18.97 3.41 22.99
CA GLN A 420 20.38 3.02 22.82
C GLN A 420 20.77 3.23 21.36
N ALA A 421 21.32 4.42 21.12
CA ALA A 421 21.76 4.88 19.82
C ALA A 421 22.82 3.93 19.24
N VAL A 422 22.55 3.40 18.06
CA VAL A 422 23.58 2.97 17.13
C VAL A 422 24.38 4.23 16.77
N PRO A 423 25.68 4.33 17.06
CA PRO A 423 26.47 5.47 16.63
C PRO A 423 26.50 5.51 15.10
N LEU A 424 25.82 6.49 14.53
CA LEU A 424 25.94 6.79 13.09
C LEU A 424 27.26 7.53 12.85
N PRO A 425 28.02 7.23 11.81
CA PRO A 425 29.17 8.01 11.43
C PRO A 425 28.72 9.44 11.12
N ARG A 426 29.51 10.43 11.61
CA ARG A 426 29.31 11.87 11.37
C ARG A 426 29.69 12.24 9.95
#